data_acf8668fad05d1332be57facf2f42d12
#
_entry.id   acf8668fad05d1332be57facf2f42d12
#
_cell.length_a   1.000
_cell.length_b   1.000
_cell.length_c   1.000
_cell.angle_alpha   90.00
_cell.angle_beta   90.00
_cell.angle_gamma   90.00
#
_symmetry.space_group_name_H-M   'P 1'
#
loop_
_entity.id
_entity.type
_entity.pdbx_description
1 polymer ?
#
loop_
_entity_poly.entity_id
_entity_poly.type
_entity_poly.pdbx_seq_one_letter_code
_entity_poly.pdbx_strand_id
1 'polypeptide(L)'
;MEAAGAEKGDVKILAVTVLTSLDRADLDDLGFACDVQQLVLSRARRCLAAGCDGVISSGLEAPALKGELGERVMVVTPGIRPVENRPADDQKRTVDVAQAFANGADYIVVGRPIRQAVDPRAAAEAIQTTIAGIFKT
;
A
#
# COMPACT_ATOMS: atom_id res chain seq x y z
N MET A 1 -2.93 -19.38 1.80
CA MET A 1 -3.43 -18.31 2.67
C MET A 1 -4.43 -18.82 3.70
N GLU A 2 -5.36 -19.70 3.38
CA GLU A 2 -6.33 -20.27 4.34
C GLU A 2 -5.63 -20.95 5.54
N ALA A 3 -4.64 -21.80 5.30
CA ALA A 3 -3.88 -22.44 6.38
C ALA A 3 -3.16 -21.42 7.28
N ALA A 4 -2.55 -20.39 6.70
CA ALA A 4 -1.92 -19.32 7.47
C ALA A 4 -2.95 -18.51 8.28
N GLY A 5 -4.13 -18.25 7.72
CA GLY A 5 -5.22 -17.58 8.40
C GLY A 5 -5.75 -18.35 9.61
N ALA A 6 -5.81 -19.67 9.50
CA ALA A 6 -6.26 -20.55 10.59
C ALA A 6 -5.28 -20.62 11.76
N GLU A 7 -3.96 -20.56 11.49
CA GLU A 7 -2.90 -20.78 12.47
C GLU A 7 -2.23 -19.48 12.97
N LYS A 8 -2.70 -18.30 12.53
CA LYS A 8 -2.02 -17.02 12.77
C LYS A 8 -1.97 -16.57 14.24
N GLY A 9 -2.88 -17.06 15.11
CA GLY A 9 -3.02 -16.52 16.46
C GLY A 9 -3.25 -14.99 16.44
N ASP A 10 -2.42 -14.23 17.17
CA ASP A 10 -2.48 -12.76 17.23
C ASP A 10 -1.73 -12.04 16.10
N VAL A 11 -1.02 -12.77 15.23
CA VAL A 11 -0.27 -12.21 14.12
C VAL A 11 -1.22 -11.71 13.02
N LYS A 12 -0.98 -10.50 12.52
CA LYS A 12 -1.73 -9.96 11.39
C LYS A 12 -1.13 -10.43 10.07
N ILE A 13 -1.95 -11.02 9.21
CA ILE A 13 -1.53 -11.46 7.89
C ILE A 13 -1.98 -10.44 6.85
N LEU A 14 -1.00 -9.90 6.11
CA LEU A 14 -1.21 -8.96 5.03
C LEU A 14 -0.86 -9.64 3.70
N ALA A 15 -1.79 -9.62 2.76
CA ALA A 15 -1.60 -10.21 1.44
C ALA A 15 -1.14 -9.17 0.43
N VAL A 16 -0.12 -9.48 -0.36
CA VAL A 16 0.26 -8.64 -1.51
C VAL A 16 -0.77 -8.84 -2.62
N THR A 17 -1.38 -7.74 -3.08
CA THR A 17 -2.38 -7.77 -4.16
C THR A 17 -1.73 -7.71 -5.53
N VAL A 18 -1.27 -6.53 -5.95
CA VAL A 18 -0.54 -6.28 -7.20
C VAL A 18 0.68 -5.43 -6.87
N LEU A 19 1.85 -5.81 -7.36
CA LEU A 19 3.08 -5.04 -7.12
C LEU A 19 2.93 -3.61 -7.66
N THR A 20 3.40 -2.63 -6.90
CA THR A 20 3.30 -1.19 -7.26
C THR A 20 4.17 -0.79 -8.45
N SER A 21 5.05 -1.68 -8.89
CA SER A 21 5.83 -1.56 -10.12
C SER A 21 5.05 -1.95 -11.38
N LEU A 22 3.90 -2.63 -11.25
CA LEU A 22 3.07 -3.05 -12.37
C LEU A 22 2.00 -2.02 -12.70
N ASP A 23 1.78 -1.78 -13.98
CA ASP A 23 0.68 -0.97 -14.52
C ASP A 23 -0.26 -1.78 -15.41
N ARG A 24 -1.14 -1.11 -16.16
CA ARG A 24 -2.10 -1.78 -17.04
C ARG A 24 -1.41 -2.56 -18.17
N ALA A 25 -0.34 -2.00 -18.74
CA ALA A 25 0.38 -2.65 -19.83
C ALA A 25 1.06 -3.94 -19.35
N ASP A 26 1.67 -3.90 -18.16
CA ASP A 26 2.26 -5.11 -17.55
C ASP A 26 1.19 -6.19 -17.28
N LEU A 27 -0.04 -5.80 -16.91
CA LEU A 27 -1.13 -6.76 -16.72
C LEU A 27 -1.58 -7.42 -18.04
N ASP A 28 -1.57 -6.67 -19.14
CA ASP A 28 -1.86 -7.22 -20.48
C ASP A 28 -0.81 -8.27 -20.86
N ASP A 29 0.47 -7.97 -20.66
CA ASP A 29 1.57 -8.90 -20.93
C ASP A 29 1.49 -10.18 -20.08
N LEU A 30 0.94 -10.04 -18.86
CA LEU A 30 0.70 -11.17 -17.96
C LEU A 30 -0.62 -11.91 -18.23
N GLY A 31 -1.39 -11.48 -19.23
CA GLY A 31 -2.64 -12.12 -19.65
C GLY A 31 -3.87 -11.76 -18.81
N PHE A 32 -3.83 -10.69 -18.03
CA PHE A 32 -5.00 -10.20 -17.28
C PHE A 32 -5.84 -9.26 -18.14
N ALA A 33 -7.10 -9.59 -18.37
CA ALA A 33 -8.04 -8.77 -19.15
C ALA A 33 -8.70 -7.64 -18.36
N CYS A 34 -8.38 -7.48 -17.06
CA CYS A 34 -8.96 -6.46 -16.18
C CYS A 34 -7.94 -5.34 -15.88
N ASP A 35 -8.42 -4.18 -15.43
CA ASP A 35 -7.54 -3.13 -14.95
C ASP A 35 -6.92 -3.46 -13.57
N VAL A 36 -5.92 -2.65 -13.16
CA VAL A 36 -5.19 -2.86 -11.91
C VAL A 36 -6.12 -2.81 -10.70
N GLN A 37 -7.04 -1.83 -10.66
CA GLN A 37 -7.95 -1.65 -9.52
C GLN A 37 -8.92 -2.84 -9.39
N GLN A 38 -9.47 -3.32 -10.49
CA GLN A 38 -10.34 -4.50 -10.50
C GLN A 38 -9.62 -5.74 -9.99
N LEU A 39 -8.37 -5.95 -10.42
CA LEU A 39 -7.55 -7.07 -9.97
C LEU A 39 -7.22 -6.96 -8.46
N VAL A 40 -6.86 -5.75 -7.99
CA VAL A 40 -6.57 -5.49 -6.57
C VAL A 40 -7.80 -5.79 -5.72
N LEU A 41 -8.98 -5.27 -6.08
CA LEU A 41 -10.23 -5.52 -5.35
C LEU A 41 -10.60 -7.01 -5.33
N SER A 42 -10.50 -7.69 -6.47
CA SER A 42 -10.76 -9.13 -6.56
C SER A 42 -9.86 -9.94 -5.64
N ARG A 43 -8.56 -9.63 -5.63
CA ARG A 43 -7.58 -10.30 -4.75
C ARG A 43 -7.80 -9.97 -3.29
N ALA A 44 -8.09 -8.71 -2.94
CA ALA A 44 -8.37 -8.29 -1.57
C ALA A 44 -9.57 -9.03 -0.98
N ARG A 45 -10.69 -9.15 -1.71
CA ARG A 45 -11.86 -9.93 -1.27
C ARG A 45 -11.49 -11.39 -0.96
N ARG A 46 -10.72 -12.03 -1.84
CA ARG A 46 -10.27 -13.43 -1.65
C ARG A 46 -9.33 -13.57 -0.47
N CYS A 47 -8.43 -12.60 -0.26
CA CYS A 47 -7.52 -12.61 0.88
C CYS A 47 -8.25 -12.50 2.21
N LEU A 48 -9.23 -11.58 2.32
CA LEU A 48 -10.06 -11.47 3.51
C LEU A 48 -10.89 -12.74 3.75
N ALA A 49 -11.49 -13.31 2.70
CA ALA A 49 -12.22 -14.58 2.80
C ALA A 49 -11.33 -15.75 3.25
N ALA A 50 -10.02 -15.71 2.94
CA ALA A 50 -9.02 -16.68 3.39
C ALA A 50 -8.44 -16.39 4.78
N GLY A 51 -8.99 -15.43 5.53
CA GLY A 51 -8.59 -15.11 6.91
C GLY A 51 -7.44 -14.11 7.03
N CYS A 52 -7.06 -13.39 5.97
CA CYS A 52 -6.11 -12.29 6.07
C CYS A 52 -6.75 -11.07 6.74
N ASP A 53 -5.94 -10.28 7.45
CA ASP A 53 -6.39 -9.06 8.14
C ASP A 53 -6.33 -7.82 7.23
N GLY A 54 -5.56 -7.89 6.16
CA GLY A 54 -5.40 -6.77 5.26
C GLY A 54 -4.58 -7.08 4.01
N VAL A 55 -4.23 -6.02 3.32
CA VAL A 55 -3.50 -6.10 2.06
C VAL A 55 -2.36 -5.09 1.97
N ILE A 56 -1.34 -5.47 1.20
CA ILE A 56 -0.34 -4.54 0.69
C ILE A 56 -0.83 -4.06 -0.67
N SER A 57 -1.08 -2.75 -0.80
CA SER A 57 -1.61 -2.14 -2.02
C SER A 57 -1.10 -0.70 -2.20
N SER A 58 -1.06 -0.21 -3.44
CA SER A 58 -0.73 1.18 -3.70
C SER A 58 -1.76 2.13 -3.06
N GLY A 59 -1.31 3.31 -2.66
CA GLY A 59 -2.20 4.36 -2.17
C GLY A 59 -3.20 4.88 -3.20
N LEU A 60 -3.04 4.54 -4.48
CA LEU A 60 -4.01 4.87 -5.53
C LEU A 60 -5.28 4.01 -5.44
N GLU A 61 -5.16 2.75 -5.00
CA GLU A 61 -6.29 1.84 -4.84
C GLU A 61 -6.90 1.86 -3.43
N ALA A 62 -6.26 2.51 -2.45
CA ALA A 62 -6.73 2.58 -1.08
C ALA A 62 -8.18 3.11 -0.95
N PRO A 63 -8.61 4.17 -1.68
CA PRO A 63 -10.00 4.63 -1.60
C PRO A 63 -11.00 3.58 -2.04
N ALA A 64 -10.71 2.84 -3.11
CA ALA A 64 -11.59 1.79 -3.61
C ALA A 64 -11.65 0.60 -2.65
N LEU A 65 -10.53 0.22 -2.04
CA LEU A 65 -10.46 -0.82 -1.02
C LEU A 65 -11.29 -0.46 0.22
N LYS A 66 -11.12 0.75 0.75
CA LYS A 66 -11.88 1.25 1.90
C LYS A 66 -13.37 1.44 1.56
N GLY A 67 -13.69 1.96 0.38
CA GLY A 67 -15.06 2.14 -0.06
C GLY A 67 -15.84 0.83 -0.18
N GLU A 68 -15.19 -0.23 -0.63
CA GLU A 68 -15.85 -1.52 -0.85
C GLU A 68 -15.80 -2.46 0.36
N LEU A 69 -14.66 -2.50 1.05
CA LEU A 69 -14.40 -3.46 2.14
C LEU A 69 -14.49 -2.82 3.54
N GLY A 70 -14.54 -1.50 3.60
CA GLY A 70 -14.68 -0.73 4.85
C GLY A 70 -13.49 -0.95 5.79
N GLU A 71 -13.75 -0.83 7.08
CA GLU A 71 -12.75 -1.00 8.15
C GLU A 71 -12.29 -2.46 8.35
N ARG A 72 -12.92 -3.40 7.64
CA ARG A 72 -12.54 -4.82 7.70
C ARG A 72 -11.21 -5.13 7.02
N VAL A 73 -10.70 -4.21 6.19
CA VAL A 73 -9.44 -4.37 5.48
C VAL A 73 -8.40 -3.40 6.01
N MET A 74 -7.29 -3.91 6.51
CA MET A 74 -6.10 -3.11 6.79
C MET A 74 -5.36 -2.85 5.48
N VAL A 75 -5.14 -1.60 5.13
CA VAL A 75 -4.40 -1.19 3.92
C VAL A 75 -3.02 -0.69 4.30
N VAL A 76 -2.00 -1.42 3.89
CA VAL A 76 -0.59 -1.06 4.08
C VAL A 76 -0.01 -0.66 2.75
N THR A 77 0.45 0.59 2.64
CA THR A 77 0.82 1.22 1.37
C THR A 77 2.33 1.39 1.22
N PRO A 78 2.97 0.62 0.34
CA PRO A 78 4.32 0.90 -0.16
C PRO A 78 4.29 1.94 -1.30
N GLY A 79 5.46 2.24 -1.87
CA GLY A 79 5.55 3.17 -2.99
C GLY A 79 5.43 4.64 -2.58
N ILE A 80 5.72 4.94 -1.33
CA ILE A 80 5.70 6.31 -0.82
C ILE A 80 6.89 7.09 -1.40
N ARG A 81 6.57 8.24 -2.00
CA ARG A 81 7.56 9.18 -2.56
C ARG A 81 7.25 10.59 -2.07
N PRO A 82 8.06 11.14 -1.16
CA PRO A 82 7.95 12.55 -0.76
C PRO A 82 8.04 13.47 -1.97
N VAL A 83 7.30 14.56 -1.94
CA VAL A 83 7.15 15.49 -3.09
C VAL A 83 8.50 16.02 -3.58
N GLU A 84 9.45 16.23 -2.65
CA GLU A 84 10.75 16.84 -2.92
C GLU A 84 11.79 15.89 -3.56
N ASN A 85 11.53 14.61 -3.62
CA ASN A 85 12.52 13.63 -4.07
C ASN A 85 11.83 12.46 -4.82
N ARG A 86 11.41 12.70 -6.05
CA ARG A 86 10.87 11.66 -6.94
C ARG A 86 11.97 11.17 -7.91
N PRO A 87 12.83 10.24 -7.52
CA PRO A 87 13.74 9.62 -8.46
C PRO A 87 12.93 8.84 -9.51
N ALA A 88 13.42 8.82 -10.73
CA ALA A 88 12.95 7.88 -11.75
C ALA A 88 13.35 6.46 -11.31
N ASP A 89 12.42 5.74 -10.70
CA ASP A 89 12.62 4.36 -10.26
C ASP A 89 11.54 3.44 -10.84
N ASP A 90 11.59 2.15 -10.47
CA ASP A 90 10.66 1.12 -10.94
C ASP A 90 9.22 1.24 -10.39
N GLN A 91 8.97 2.20 -9.49
CA GLN A 91 7.64 2.38 -8.87
C GLN A 91 6.75 3.24 -9.77
N LYS A 92 5.79 2.63 -10.42
CA LYS A 92 4.85 3.31 -11.34
C LYS A 92 3.65 3.93 -10.61
N ARG A 93 3.21 3.34 -9.50
CA ARG A 93 2.02 3.74 -8.75
C ARG A 93 2.42 4.25 -7.37
N THR A 94 2.76 5.54 -7.29
CA THR A 94 3.30 6.20 -6.09
C THR A 94 2.38 7.31 -5.59
N VAL A 95 2.41 7.53 -4.28
CA VAL A 95 1.75 8.65 -3.59
C VAL A 95 2.72 9.26 -2.57
N ASP A 96 2.49 10.48 -2.13
CA ASP A 96 3.19 11.03 -0.97
C ASP A 96 2.57 10.56 0.35
N VAL A 97 3.19 10.95 1.48
CA VAL A 97 2.77 10.54 2.82
C VAL A 97 1.35 11.01 3.13
N ALA A 98 1.06 12.30 2.91
CA ALA A 98 -0.24 12.89 3.24
C ALA A 98 -1.34 12.29 2.36
N GLN A 99 -1.08 12.14 1.07
CA GLN A 99 -2.02 11.55 0.12
C GLN A 99 -2.31 10.08 0.44
N ALA A 100 -1.32 9.30 0.90
CA ALA A 100 -1.55 7.91 1.30
C ALA A 100 -2.60 7.79 2.41
N PHE A 101 -2.47 8.59 3.47
CA PHE A 101 -3.43 8.59 4.58
C PHE A 101 -4.78 9.22 4.20
N ALA A 102 -4.78 10.30 3.42
CA ALA A 102 -6.01 10.89 2.90
C ALA A 102 -6.81 9.90 2.03
N ASN A 103 -6.11 9.01 1.32
CA ASN A 103 -6.69 7.94 0.52
C ASN A 103 -7.16 6.74 1.37
N GLY A 104 -6.89 6.70 2.67
CA GLY A 104 -7.36 5.64 3.56
C GLY A 104 -6.33 4.53 3.85
N ALA A 105 -5.04 4.77 3.63
CA ALA A 105 -4.01 3.86 4.13
C ALA A 105 -3.99 3.87 5.66
N ASP A 106 -3.92 2.69 6.28
CA ASP A 106 -3.76 2.54 7.73
C ASP A 106 -2.27 2.64 8.12
N TYR A 107 -1.40 2.15 7.25
CA TYR A 107 0.06 2.17 7.41
C TYR A 107 0.75 2.46 6.09
N ILE A 108 1.97 2.99 6.17
CA ILE A 108 2.84 3.19 5.02
C ILE A 108 4.15 2.42 5.17
N VAL A 109 4.74 2.01 4.05
CA VAL A 109 6.07 1.42 4.00
C VAL A 109 6.99 2.34 3.22
N VAL A 110 8.02 2.85 3.88
CA VAL A 110 9.00 3.76 3.30
C VAL A 110 10.39 3.13 3.33
N GLY A 111 10.92 2.82 2.17
CA GLY A 111 12.25 2.18 2.02
C GLY A 111 13.28 3.15 1.45
N ARG A 112 13.38 3.20 0.12
CA ARG A 112 14.40 3.99 -0.61
C ARG A 112 14.46 5.47 -0.22
N PRO A 113 13.36 6.20 -0.03
CA PRO A 113 13.42 7.61 0.37
C PRO A 113 14.16 7.86 1.68
N ILE A 114 14.13 6.90 2.60
CA ILE A 114 14.90 6.98 3.85
C ILE A 114 16.32 6.45 3.61
N ARG A 115 16.45 5.24 3.07
CA ARG A 115 17.75 4.55 2.96
C ARG A 115 18.76 5.28 2.06
N GLN A 116 18.27 6.00 1.03
CA GLN A 116 19.09 6.70 0.05
C GLN A 116 19.22 8.21 0.34
N ALA A 117 18.62 8.70 1.42
CA ALA A 117 18.77 10.08 1.84
C ALA A 117 20.22 10.36 2.31
N VAL A 118 20.65 11.59 2.15
CA VAL A 118 21.97 12.06 2.68
C VAL A 118 22.00 11.89 4.21
N ASP A 119 20.87 12.18 4.88
CA ASP A 119 20.63 11.91 6.29
C ASP A 119 19.35 11.06 6.44
N PRO A 120 19.48 9.73 6.56
CA PRO A 120 18.34 8.85 6.70
C PRO A 120 17.50 9.12 7.96
N ARG A 121 18.12 9.57 9.04
CA ARG A 121 17.41 9.89 10.28
C ARG A 121 16.55 11.13 10.10
N ALA A 122 17.09 12.21 9.58
CA ALA A 122 16.35 13.43 9.29
C ALA A 122 15.19 13.15 8.30
N ALA A 123 15.41 12.32 7.28
CA ALA A 123 14.37 11.91 6.36
C ALA A 123 13.22 11.15 7.05
N ALA A 124 13.54 10.24 7.97
CA ALA A 124 12.54 9.51 8.74
C ALA A 124 11.76 10.43 9.70
N GLU A 125 12.45 11.33 10.38
CA GLU A 125 11.85 12.32 11.30
C GLU A 125 10.91 13.29 10.56
N ALA A 126 11.27 13.72 9.35
CA ALA A 126 10.41 14.55 8.50
C ALA A 126 9.11 13.83 8.12
N ILE A 127 9.18 12.54 7.76
CA ILE A 127 8.01 11.71 7.47
C ILE A 127 7.13 11.58 8.72
N GLN A 128 7.72 11.30 9.88
CA GLN A 128 6.97 11.20 11.14
C GLN A 128 6.30 12.52 11.53
N THR A 129 6.97 13.64 11.29
CA THR A 129 6.39 14.98 11.51
C THR A 129 5.16 15.20 10.63
N THR A 130 5.23 14.80 9.35
CA THR A 130 4.10 14.87 8.44
C THR A 130 2.93 14.01 8.96
N ILE A 131 3.20 12.76 9.36
CA ILE A 131 2.19 11.86 9.92
C ILE A 131 1.55 12.47 11.18
N ALA A 132 2.38 12.95 12.10
CA ALA A 132 1.88 13.58 13.34
C ALA A 132 1.00 14.80 13.05
N GLY A 133 1.29 15.56 11.99
CA GLY A 133 0.46 16.68 11.53
C GLY A 133 -0.92 16.27 11.04
N ILE A 134 -1.01 15.11 10.38
CA ILE A 134 -2.28 14.59 9.83
C ILE A 134 -3.23 14.16 10.96
N PHE A 135 -2.71 13.53 12.01
CA PHE A 135 -3.50 12.97 13.11
C PHE A 135 -3.58 13.88 14.35
N LYS A 136 -3.02 15.08 14.30
CA LYS A 136 -3.27 16.13 15.31
C LYS A 136 -4.64 16.76 15.03
N THR A 137 -5.66 16.23 15.66
CA THR A 137 -6.95 16.90 15.89
C THR A 137 -6.94 17.61 17.22
#